data_052f0746220dbc48a3b53c7123479410
#
_entry.id   052f0746220dbc48a3b53c7123479410
#
_cell.length_a   1.000
_cell.length_b   1.000
_cell.length_c   1.000
_cell.angle_alpha   90.00
_cell.angle_beta   90.00
_cell.angle_gamma   90.00
#
_symmetry.space_group_name_H-M   'P 1'
#
loop_
_entity.id
_entity.type
_entity.pdbx_description
1 polymer ?
#
loop_
_entity_poly.entity_id
_entity_poly.type
_entity_poly.pdbx_seq_one_letter_code
_entity_poly.pdbx_strand_id
1 'polypeptide(L)'
;VYKRQGVGLLGYAIDKGVELNKGRVGAKEGPNAIKRAFAGLPDLNQCEEIIDYGNVEHNHELLIDTQREFADLVAKSIKRHKQTFLLGGGHDIAYAQYLATRKVYPESSIGVINIDAHFDTRDEGYSTSGTSFRQILEEDDNADYLVLGISQGGNTQALFNYAKEKDIQFVYADELLHQVSPPIKDMIERFIHNHDTVMFTICMDVVDSAFAPGVSAPAVLGIYPHTVFELAKRVIPSEKVKSISIAEMNPTYDSDQR
;
A
#
# COMPACT_ATOMS: atom_id res chain seq x y z
N VAL A 1 21.04 22.13 -5.03
CA VAL A 1 20.13 20.97 -4.81
C VAL A 1 19.53 21.14 -3.43
N TYR A 2 18.26 21.51 -3.35
CA TYR A 2 17.55 21.55 -2.06
C TYR A 2 17.50 20.14 -1.49
N LYS A 3 18.03 19.90 -0.29
CA LYS A 3 17.84 18.63 0.43
C LYS A 3 16.35 18.46 0.72
N ARG A 4 15.78 17.32 0.34
CA ARG A 4 14.43 16.94 0.75
C ARG A 4 14.36 16.89 2.28
N GLN A 5 13.35 17.52 2.87
CA GLN A 5 13.20 17.62 4.33
C GLN A 5 11.80 17.16 4.73
N GLY A 6 11.69 16.63 5.95
CA GLY A 6 10.41 16.27 6.54
C GLY A 6 9.64 15.16 5.80
N VAL A 7 8.38 15.06 6.13
CA VAL A 7 7.44 14.04 5.65
C VAL A 7 6.21 14.71 5.05
N GLY A 8 5.78 14.23 3.87
CA GLY A 8 4.48 14.59 3.31
C GLY A 8 3.41 13.59 3.74
N LEU A 9 2.21 14.07 4.04
CA LEU A 9 1.06 13.27 4.39
C LEU A 9 -0.11 13.62 3.47
N LEU A 10 -0.72 12.61 2.82
CA LEU A 10 -1.86 12.79 1.93
C LEU A 10 -2.92 11.73 2.21
N GLY A 11 -4.19 12.13 2.20
CA GLY A 11 -5.32 11.22 2.34
C GLY A 11 -5.97 10.91 0.98
N TYR A 12 -6.25 9.64 0.75
CA TYR A 12 -7.03 9.10 -0.36
C TYR A 12 -8.40 8.69 0.18
N ALA A 13 -9.30 9.66 0.36
CA ALA A 13 -10.62 9.43 0.96
C ALA A 13 -11.61 8.86 -0.08
N ILE A 14 -11.28 7.70 -0.65
CA ILE A 14 -11.97 7.09 -1.78
C ILE A 14 -12.12 5.59 -1.54
N ASP A 15 -13.33 5.08 -1.69
CA ASP A 15 -13.65 3.65 -1.64
C ASP A 15 -14.41 3.17 -2.88
N LYS A 16 -14.34 3.95 -3.97
CA LYS A 16 -14.95 3.59 -5.25
C LYS A 16 -14.34 2.32 -5.83
N GLY A 17 -13.03 2.11 -5.68
CA GLY A 17 -12.35 0.88 -6.08
C GLY A 17 -12.86 -0.34 -5.31
N VAL A 18 -13.15 -0.19 -4.01
CA VAL A 18 -13.76 -1.23 -3.16
C VAL A 18 -15.18 -1.55 -3.63
N GLU A 19 -16.00 -0.53 -3.92
CA GLU A 19 -17.34 -0.70 -4.46
C GLU A 19 -17.33 -1.47 -5.79
N LEU A 20 -16.47 -1.06 -6.72
CA LEU A 20 -16.31 -1.72 -8.03
C LEU A 20 -15.81 -3.17 -7.89
N ASN A 21 -14.98 -3.45 -6.89
CA ASN A 21 -14.53 -4.80 -6.54
C ASN A 21 -15.59 -5.61 -5.75
N LYS A 22 -16.80 -5.07 -5.54
CA LYS A 22 -17.89 -5.67 -4.76
C LYS A 22 -17.55 -5.91 -3.29
N GLY A 23 -16.60 -5.12 -2.76
CA GLY A 23 -16.20 -5.14 -1.37
C GLY A 23 -17.10 -4.29 -0.46
N ARG A 24 -16.81 -4.28 0.83
CA ARG A 24 -17.55 -3.50 1.83
C ARG A 24 -17.03 -2.07 1.85
N VAL A 25 -17.85 -1.11 1.39
CA VAL A 25 -17.52 0.32 1.38
C VAL A 25 -17.40 0.90 2.80
N GLY A 26 -16.71 2.02 2.94
CA GLY A 26 -16.45 2.74 4.19
C GLY A 26 -14.98 3.10 4.40
N ALA A 27 -14.07 2.54 3.60
CA ALA A 27 -12.63 2.81 3.69
C ALA A 27 -12.29 4.28 3.37
N LYS A 28 -13.15 5.04 2.70
CA LYS A 28 -12.96 6.48 2.47
C LYS A 28 -12.83 7.30 3.76
N GLU A 29 -13.33 6.78 4.88
CA GLU A 29 -13.17 7.42 6.20
C GLU A 29 -11.82 7.07 6.87
N GLY A 30 -11.08 6.11 6.32
CA GLY A 30 -9.78 5.65 6.82
C GLY A 30 -8.76 6.78 7.02
N PRO A 31 -8.51 7.65 6.02
CA PRO A 31 -7.56 8.75 6.17
C PRO A 31 -7.81 9.63 7.39
N ASN A 32 -9.06 10.01 7.63
CA ASN A 32 -9.43 10.83 8.79
C ASN A 32 -9.27 10.08 10.12
N ALA A 33 -9.58 8.79 10.15
CA ALA A 33 -9.42 7.98 11.36
C ALA A 33 -7.94 7.80 11.71
N ILE A 34 -7.10 7.48 10.72
CA ILE A 34 -5.65 7.35 10.90
C ILE A 34 -5.04 8.68 11.37
N LYS A 35 -5.40 9.81 10.74
CA LYS A 35 -4.92 11.15 11.15
C LYS A 35 -5.30 11.47 12.58
N ARG A 36 -6.53 11.16 13.02
CA ARG A 36 -6.97 11.37 14.42
C ARG A 36 -6.15 10.53 15.40
N ALA A 37 -5.93 9.24 15.09
CA ALA A 37 -5.14 8.37 15.94
C ALA A 37 -3.67 8.85 16.00
N PHE A 38 -3.10 9.21 14.87
CA PHE A 38 -1.74 9.73 14.77
C PHE A 38 -1.54 11.03 15.56
N ALA A 39 -2.49 11.96 15.50
CA ALA A 39 -2.43 13.22 16.23
C ALA A 39 -2.43 13.06 17.77
N GLY A 40 -2.87 11.91 18.26
CA GLY A 40 -2.81 11.56 19.69
C GLY A 40 -1.47 10.97 20.15
N LEU A 41 -0.55 10.66 19.25
CA LEU A 41 0.74 10.08 19.60
C LEU A 41 1.74 11.14 20.06
N PRO A 42 2.60 10.84 21.05
CA PRO A 42 3.66 11.76 21.47
C PRO A 42 4.74 11.87 20.39
N ASP A 43 5.21 13.08 20.13
CA ASP A 43 6.39 13.29 19.29
C ASP A 43 7.67 13.02 20.08
N LEU A 44 8.11 11.76 20.05
CA LEU A 44 9.31 11.31 20.76
C LEU A 44 10.60 11.59 19.99
N ASN A 45 10.51 11.81 18.69
CA ASN A 45 11.69 11.90 17.81
C ASN A 45 11.92 13.31 17.23
N GLN A 46 11.13 14.28 17.64
CA GLN A 46 11.19 15.67 17.13
C GLN A 46 11.22 15.68 15.60
N CYS A 47 10.18 15.10 14.98
CA CYS A 47 10.05 15.09 13.52
C CYS A 47 10.23 16.51 12.99
N GLU A 48 11.18 16.72 12.08
CA GLU A 48 11.58 18.06 11.62
C GLU A 48 10.39 18.84 11.03
N GLU A 49 9.55 18.17 10.25
CA GLU A 49 8.36 18.77 9.61
C GLU A 49 7.44 17.66 9.09
N ILE A 50 6.15 17.78 9.37
CA ILE A 50 5.09 16.98 8.73
C ILE A 50 4.15 17.95 8.01
N ILE A 51 4.03 17.81 6.70
CA ILE A 51 3.12 18.61 5.89
C ILE A 51 1.92 17.75 5.49
N ASP A 52 0.76 18.06 6.03
CA ASP A 52 -0.52 17.46 5.61
C ASP A 52 -1.11 18.23 4.42
N TYR A 53 -1.22 17.54 3.28
CA TYR A 53 -1.81 18.08 2.05
C TYR A 53 -3.32 17.92 1.97
N GLY A 54 -3.95 17.43 3.03
CA GLY A 54 -5.38 17.16 3.07
C GLY A 54 -5.76 15.80 2.48
N ASN A 55 -7.03 15.68 2.11
CA ASN A 55 -7.59 14.47 1.51
C ASN A 55 -8.12 14.78 0.11
N VAL A 56 -7.95 13.83 -0.81
CA VAL A 56 -8.63 13.81 -2.10
C VAL A 56 -9.85 12.91 -2.01
N GLU A 57 -10.97 13.38 -2.53
CA GLU A 57 -12.25 12.67 -2.63
C GLU A 57 -12.55 12.32 -4.08
N HIS A 58 -13.41 11.32 -4.31
CA HIS A 58 -13.82 10.93 -5.65
C HIS A 58 -14.91 11.86 -6.20
N ASN A 59 -14.53 12.72 -7.13
CA ASN A 59 -15.43 13.70 -7.78
C ASN A 59 -15.49 13.54 -9.30
N HIS A 60 -14.86 12.51 -9.87
CA HIS A 60 -14.85 12.22 -11.29
C HIS A 60 -15.85 11.11 -11.66
N GLU A 61 -16.14 10.97 -12.93
CA GLU A 61 -16.97 9.87 -13.44
C GLU A 61 -16.21 8.53 -13.35
N LEU A 62 -14.93 8.55 -13.73
CA LEU A 62 -14.07 7.37 -13.73
C LEU A 62 -13.08 7.40 -12.56
N LEU A 63 -12.86 6.25 -11.94
CA LEU A 63 -11.89 6.11 -10.84
C LEU A 63 -10.46 6.49 -11.26
N ILE A 64 -10.07 6.11 -12.49
CA ILE A 64 -8.74 6.40 -13.02
C ILE A 64 -8.42 7.91 -13.06
N ASP A 65 -9.41 8.76 -13.29
CA ASP A 65 -9.17 10.21 -13.32
C ASP A 65 -8.90 10.76 -11.91
N THR A 66 -9.57 10.21 -10.89
CA THR A 66 -9.26 10.51 -9.50
C THR A 66 -7.87 10.00 -9.10
N GLN A 67 -7.50 8.80 -9.54
CA GLN A 67 -6.16 8.23 -9.29
C GLN A 67 -5.06 9.11 -9.92
N ARG A 68 -5.28 9.64 -11.13
CA ARG A 68 -4.35 10.57 -11.79
C ARG A 68 -4.24 11.90 -11.06
N GLU A 69 -5.36 12.48 -10.62
CA GLU A 69 -5.37 13.69 -9.79
C GLU A 69 -4.57 13.49 -8.51
N PHE A 70 -4.84 12.40 -7.79
CA PHE A 70 -4.10 12.07 -6.57
C PHE A 70 -2.60 11.86 -6.86
N ALA A 71 -2.27 11.15 -7.93
CA ALA A 71 -0.88 10.93 -8.35
C ALA A 71 -0.12 12.25 -8.60
N ASP A 72 -0.78 13.27 -9.11
CA ASP A 72 -0.16 14.58 -9.33
C ASP A 72 0.21 15.28 -8.02
N LEU A 73 -0.61 15.16 -7.00
CA LEU A 73 -0.32 15.67 -5.65
C LEU A 73 0.79 14.86 -4.97
N VAL A 74 0.71 13.54 -5.06
CA VAL A 74 1.73 12.62 -4.52
C VAL A 74 3.09 12.89 -5.17
N ALA A 75 3.16 13.08 -6.48
CA ALA A 75 4.39 13.40 -7.19
C ALA A 75 5.03 14.71 -6.71
N LYS A 76 4.22 15.74 -6.39
CA LYS A 76 4.70 16.99 -5.78
C LYS A 76 5.31 16.75 -4.40
N SER A 77 4.66 15.91 -3.59
CA SER A 77 5.13 15.54 -2.26
C SER A 77 6.45 14.74 -2.33
N ILE A 78 6.54 13.71 -3.18
CA ILE A 78 7.77 12.90 -3.37
C ILE A 78 8.97 13.78 -3.79
N LYS A 79 8.74 14.81 -4.61
CA LYS A 79 9.82 15.75 -5.02
C LYS A 79 10.30 16.62 -3.86
N ARG A 80 9.43 16.95 -2.91
CA ARG A 80 9.71 17.89 -1.82
C ARG A 80 10.24 17.20 -0.55
N HIS A 81 9.65 16.06 -0.18
CA HIS A 81 9.88 15.39 1.09
C HIS A 81 10.84 14.20 0.98
N LYS A 82 11.44 13.81 2.10
CA LYS A 82 12.24 12.58 2.19
C LYS A 82 11.38 11.35 1.91
N GLN A 83 10.22 11.32 2.53
CA GLN A 83 9.20 10.27 2.36
C GLN A 83 7.80 10.89 2.29
N THR A 84 6.91 10.21 1.62
CA THR A 84 5.51 10.59 1.51
C THR A 84 4.63 9.45 2.00
N PHE A 85 3.80 9.71 3.00
CA PHE A 85 2.83 8.77 3.53
C PHE A 85 1.46 9.04 2.91
N LEU A 86 0.84 7.98 2.41
CA LEU A 86 -0.45 7.99 1.75
C LEU A 86 -1.44 7.20 2.61
N LEU A 87 -2.46 7.86 3.09
CA LEU A 87 -3.49 7.25 3.93
C LEU A 87 -4.68 6.91 3.05
N GLY A 88 -4.90 5.64 2.81
CA GLY A 88 -5.90 5.16 1.87
C GLY A 88 -7.26 4.99 2.51
N GLY A 89 -8.15 4.99 1.62
CA GLY A 89 -9.31 4.31 1.18
C GLY A 89 -9.01 2.90 0.66
N GLY A 90 -9.56 2.58 -0.50
CA GLY A 90 -9.34 1.28 -1.14
C GLY A 90 -7.91 1.07 -1.62
N HIS A 91 -7.53 -0.20 -1.84
CA HIS A 91 -6.17 -0.52 -2.28
C HIS A 91 -5.87 -0.13 -3.73
N ASP A 92 -6.85 0.42 -4.44
CA ASP A 92 -6.65 1.13 -5.71
C ASP A 92 -5.75 2.38 -5.57
N ILE A 93 -5.49 2.86 -4.35
CA ILE A 93 -4.45 3.87 -4.04
C ILE A 93 -3.06 3.44 -4.53
N ALA A 94 -2.76 2.14 -4.55
CA ALA A 94 -1.45 1.63 -4.95
C ALA A 94 -1.14 1.96 -6.42
N TYR A 95 -2.14 1.92 -7.30
CA TYR A 95 -1.95 2.33 -8.69
C TYR A 95 -1.69 3.84 -8.82
N ALA A 96 -2.38 4.67 -8.05
CA ALA A 96 -2.12 6.11 -8.01
C ALA A 96 -0.71 6.43 -7.45
N GLN A 97 -0.27 5.69 -6.44
CA GLN A 97 1.09 5.77 -5.87
C GLN A 97 2.15 5.40 -6.92
N TYR A 98 1.91 4.35 -7.72
CA TYR A 98 2.78 3.97 -8.82
C TYR A 98 2.85 5.08 -9.89
N LEU A 99 1.71 5.60 -10.36
CA LEU A 99 1.67 6.68 -11.35
C LEU A 99 2.50 7.90 -10.90
N ALA A 100 2.39 8.26 -9.62
CA ALA A 100 3.19 9.34 -9.04
C ALA A 100 4.69 9.01 -9.01
N THR A 101 5.05 7.79 -8.63
CA THR A 101 6.43 7.33 -8.57
C THR A 101 7.05 7.32 -9.95
N ARG A 102 6.37 6.76 -10.96
CA ARG A 102 6.82 6.74 -12.36
C ARG A 102 6.96 8.15 -12.93
N LYS A 103 6.04 9.07 -12.59
CA LYS A 103 6.12 10.48 -13.00
C LYS A 103 7.34 11.22 -12.45
N VAL A 104 7.81 10.84 -11.26
CA VAL A 104 9.01 11.46 -10.64
C VAL A 104 10.29 10.78 -11.10
N TYR A 105 10.24 9.48 -11.37
CA TYR A 105 11.36 8.62 -11.74
C TYR A 105 11.06 7.84 -13.03
N PRO A 106 11.03 8.53 -14.20
CA PRO A 106 10.52 7.95 -15.46
C PRO A 106 11.35 6.76 -15.95
N GLU A 107 12.66 6.75 -15.71
CA GLU A 107 13.59 5.71 -16.23
C GLU A 107 14.02 4.69 -15.16
N SER A 108 13.63 4.89 -13.91
CA SER A 108 14.08 4.04 -12.79
C SER A 108 13.38 2.68 -12.80
N SER A 109 14.08 1.63 -12.40
CA SER A 109 13.44 0.39 -11.99
C SER A 109 12.63 0.62 -10.71
N ILE A 110 11.36 0.20 -10.71
CA ILE A 110 10.45 0.37 -9.56
C ILE A 110 10.18 -0.97 -8.91
N GLY A 111 10.63 -1.12 -7.66
CA GLY A 111 10.21 -2.23 -6.82
C GLY A 111 8.93 -1.88 -6.07
N VAL A 112 7.92 -2.73 -6.18
CA VAL A 112 6.68 -2.62 -5.41
C VAL A 112 6.71 -3.66 -4.31
N ILE A 113 6.74 -3.22 -3.04
CA ILE A 113 6.62 -4.11 -1.88
C ILE A 113 5.23 -3.90 -1.28
N ASN A 114 4.47 -4.98 -1.16
CA ASN A 114 3.13 -4.99 -0.57
C ASN A 114 3.07 -5.95 0.61
N ILE A 115 2.44 -5.55 1.71
CA ILE A 115 2.04 -6.46 2.78
C ILE A 115 0.53 -6.64 2.65
N ASP A 116 0.10 -7.83 2.21
CA ASP A 116 -1.28 -8.07 1.79
C ASP A 116 -1.64 -9.56 1.84
N ALA A 117 -2.90 -9.85 2.15
CA ALA A 117 -3.45 -11.19 2.02
C ALA A 117 -3.79 -11.59 0.56
N HIS A 118 -3.83 -10.60 -0.34
CA HIS A 118 -4.25 -10.75 -1.73
C HIS A 118 -3.15 -10.30 -2.70
N PHE A 119 -3.19 -10.85 -3.93
CA PHE A 119 -2.30 -10.38 -5.01
C PHE A 119 -2.76 -9.05 -5.62
N ASP A 120 -4.05 -8.74 -5.56
CA ASP A 120 -4.68 -7.59 -6.22
C ASP A 120 -4.29 -7.44 -7.70
N THR A 121 -4.27 -8.59 -8.38
CA THR A 121 -3.94 -8.75 -9.80
C THR A 121 -5.12 -9.28 -10.61
N ARG A 122 -6.36 -8.94 -10.25
CA ARG A 122 -7.56 -9.32 -10.98
C ARG A 122 -7.58 -8.71 -12.38
N ASP A 123 -8.21 -9.41 -13.31
CA ASP A 123 -8.44 -8.98 -14.68
C ASP A 123 -9.90 -8.55 -14.85
N GLU A 124 -10.17 -7.26 -14.66
CA GLU A 124 -11.54 -6.71 -14.74
C GLU A 124 -11.70 -5.72 -15.90
N GLY A 125 -10.61 -5.39 -16.63
CA GLY A 125 -10.64 -4.42 -17.72
C GLY A 125 -10.84 -2.96 -17.28
N TYR A 126 -10.96 -2.69 -15.98
CA TYR A 126 -11.06 -1.36 -15.37
C TYR A 126 -10.46 -1.37 -13.97
N SER A 127 -10.16 -0.17 -13.44
CA SER A 127 -9.53 -0.04 -12.12
C SER A 127 -10.50 -0.37 -10.98
N THR A 128 -10.06 -1.24 -10.07
CA THR A 128 -10.73 -1.59 -8.80
C THR A 128 -9.68 -1.72 -7.70
N SER A 129 -10.11 -1.92 -6.45
CA SER A 129 -9.18 -2.21 -5.35
C SER A 129 -8.40 -3.53 -5.53
N GLY A 130 -8.89 -4.44 -6.37
CA GLY A 130 -8.25 -5.74 -6.65
C GLY A 130 -7.45 -5.82 -7.95
N THR A 131 -7.18 -4.68 -8.65
CA THR A 131 -6.52 -4.70 -9.97
C THR A 131 -5.22 -3.92 -10.03
N SER A 132 -4.84 -3.23 -8.96
CA SER A 132 -3.74 -2.24 -8.96
C SER A 132 -2.42 -2.80 -9.48
N PHE A 133 -2.02 -3.97 -8.99
CA PHE A 133 -0.71 -4.52 -9.35
C PHE A 133 -0.71 -5.18 -10.73
N ARG A 134 -1.88 -5.65 -11.22
CA ARG A 134 -2.00 -6.07 -12.61
C ARG A 134 -1.80 -4.89 -13.56
N GLN A 135 -2.46 -3.76 -13.30
CA GLN A 135 -2.30 -2.55 -14.11
C GLN A 135 -0.83 -2.12 -14.16
N ILE A 136 -0.13 -2.11 -13.03
CA ILE A 136 1.30 -1.77 -12.97
C ILE A 136 2.14 -2.71 -13.84
N LEU A 137 1.99 -4.03 -13.67
CA LEU A 137 2.81 -5.05 -14.33
C LEU A 137 2.48 -5.26 -15.82
N GLU A 138 1.33 -4.79 -16.29
CA GLU A 138 0.98 -4.80 -17.72
C GLU A 138 1.41 -3.53 -18.44
N GLU A 139 1.54 -2.41 -17.71
CA GLU A 139 1.93 -1.12 -18.29
C GLU A 139 3.43 -0.86 -18.22
N ASP A 140 4.18 -1.57 -17.37
CA ASP A 140 5.57 -1.26 -17.07
C ASP A 140 6.44 -2.53 -16.88
N ASP A 141 7.19 -2.85 -17.92
CA ASP A 141 8.17 -3.96 -17.89
C ASP A 141 9.37 -3.69 -16.96
N ASN A 142 9.51 -2.48 -16.43
CA ASN A 142 10.58 -2.09 -15.48
C ASN A 142 10.05 -1.93 -14.05
N ALA A 143 8.96 -2.62 -13.75
CA ALA A 143 8.38 -2.72 -12.41
C ALA A 143 8.31 -4.18 -11.96
N ASP A 144 8.81 -4.46 -10.75
CA ASP A 144 8.73 -5.77 -10.11
C ASP A 144 7.85 -5.73 -8.87
N TYR A 145 7.24 -6.86 -8.52
CA TYR A 145 6.31 -6.98 -7.42
C TYR A 145 6.70 -8.06 -6.43
N LEU A 146 6.80 -7.66 -5.15
CA LEU A 146 6.97 -8.54 -3.99
C LEU A 146 5.78 -8.36 -3.04
N VAL A 147 5.06 -9.43 -2.74
CA VAL A 147 3.94 -9.39 -1.79
C VAL A 147 4.16 -10.34 -0.62
N LEU A 148 3.90 -9.84 0.60
CA LEU A 148 4.19 -10.52 1.86
C LEU A 148 2.88 -10.72 2.64
N GLY A 149 2.50 -11.96 2.91
CA GLY A 149 1.30 -12.27 3.68
C GLY A 149 0.18 -12.95 2.89
N ILE A 150 0.47 -13.48 1.70
CA ILE A 150 -0.52 -14.10 0.81
C ILE A 150 -1.30 -15.20 1.52
N SER A 151 -2.63 -15.04 1.52
CA SER A 151 -3.57 -16.08 1.97
C SER A 151 -3.83 -17.08 0.85
N GLN A 152 -3.57 -18.37 1.09
CA GLN A 152 -3.86 -19.41 0.12
C GLN A 152 -5.37 -19.50 -0.19
N GLY A 153 -6.21 -19.32 0.82
CA GLY A 153 -7.67 -19.38 0.68
C GLY A 153 -8.30 -18.07 0.16
N GLY A 154 -7.56 -16.96 0.18
CA GLY A 154 -8.03 -15.66 -0.28
C GLY A 154 -7.78 -15.37 -1.76
N ASN A 155 -7.04 -16.25 -2.45
CA ASN A 155 -6.63 -16.05 -3.83
C ASN A 155 -7.05 -17.21 -4.73
N THR A 156 -7.54 -16.91 -5.92
CA THR A 156 -7.94 -17.94 -6.89
C THR A 156 -6.71 -18.53 -7.59
N GLN A 157 -6.86 -19.73 -8.17
CA GLN A 157 -5.80 -20.36 -8.96
C GLN A 157 -5.35 -19.47 -10.13
N ALA A 158 -6.25 -18.70 -10.72
CA ALA A 158 -5.92 -17.76 -11.80
C ALA A 158 -4.93 -16.69 -11.35
N LEU A 159 -5.05 -16.17 -10.12
CA LEU A 159 -4.12 -15.19 -9.55
C LEU A 159 -2.74 -15.81 -9.28
N PHE A 160 -2.68 -17.05 -8.78
CA PHE A 160 -1.41 -17.78 -8.64
C PHE A 160 -0.74 -18.06 -9.98
N ASN A 161 -1.53 -18.39 -11.02
CA ASN A 161 -1.00 -18.61 -12.36
C ASN A 161 -0.41 -17.30 -12.93
N TYR A 162 -1.11 -16.18 -12.76
CA TYR A 162 -0.61 -14.86 -13.16
C TYR A 162 0.65 -14.46 -12.38
N ALA A 163 0.67 -14.72 -11.07
CA ALA A 163 1.86 -14.47 -10.26
C ALA A 163 3.09 -15.23 -10.77
N LYS A 164 2.91 -16.47 -11.20
CA LYS A 164 3.97 -17.27 -11.82
C LYS A 164 4.37 -16.74 -13.20
N GLU A 165 3.42 -16.34 -14.03
CA GLU A 165 3.65 -15.76 -15.36
C GLU A 165 4.49 -14.49 -15.32
N LYS A 166 4.19 -13.63 -14.34
CA LYS A 166 4.84 -12.32 -14.14
C LYS A 166 6.01 -12.35 -13.15
N ASP A 167 6.50 -13.53 -12.76
CA ASP A 167 7.59 -13.69 -11.80
C ASP A 167 7.39 -12.91 -10.48
N ILE A 168 6.12 -12.77 -10.05
CA ILE A 168 5.79 -12.10 -8.78
C ILE A 168 6.39 -12.90 -7.63
N GLN A 169 7.22 -12.25 -6.81
CA GLN A 169 7.75 -12.84 -5.59
C GLN A 169 6.70 -12.73 -4.48
N PHE A 170 6.48 -13.78 -3.72
CA PHE A 170 5.54 -13.73 -2.60
C PHE A 170 5.92 -14.66 -1.45
N VAL A 171 5.40 -14.33 -0.27
CA VAL A 171 5.51 -15.10 0.97
C VAL A 171 4.12 -15.35 1.50
N TYR A 172 3.82 -16.58 1.90
CA TYR A 172 2.54 -16.91 2.49
C TYR A 172 2.37 -16.36 3.91
N ALA A 173 1.12 -16.12 4.32
CA ALA A 173 0.81 -15.63 5.66
C ALA A 173 1.30 -16.56 6.78
N ASP A 174 1.19 -17.87 6.58
CA ASP A 174 1.61 -18.88 7.56
C ASP A 174 3.13 -18.90 7.79
N GLU A 175 3.93 -18.49 6.81
CA GLU A 175 5.39 -18.33 6.98
C GLU A 175 5.76 -17.08 7.83
N LEU A 176 4.79 -16.20 8.07
CA LEU A 176 4.94 -14.93 8.80
C LEU A 176 4.26 -14.90 10.18
N LEU A 177 3.63 -16.01 10.61
CA LEU A 177 2.84 -16.04 11.86
C LEU A 177 3.67 -15.81 13.14
N HIS A 178 4.91 -16.29 13.18
CA HIS A 178 5.70 -16.23 14.42
C HIS A 178 6.82 -15.19 14.37
N GLN A 179 7.57 -15.17 13.30
CA GLN A 179 8.68 -14.23 13.10
C GLN A 179 9.05 -14.15 11.62
N VAL A 180 9.60 -13.03 11.22
CA VAL A 180 10.18 -12.89 9.89
C VAL A 180 11.51 -13.65 9.84
N SER A 181 11.54 -14.78 9.12
CA SER A 181 12.73 -15.65 9.05
C SER A 181 13.89 -14.98 8.30
N PRO A 182 15.16 -15.40 8.55
CA PRO A 182 16.32 -14.85 7.84
C PRO A 182 16.19 -14.89 6.31
N PRO A 183 15.74 -15.99 5.67
CA PRO A 183 15.55 -16.02 4.21
C PRO A 183 14.57 -14.96 3.69
N ILE A 184 13.49 -14.68 4.43
CA ILE A 184 12.52 -13.64 4.06
C ILE A 184 13.17 -12.26 4.21
N LYS A 185 13.93 -12.02 5.28
CA LYS A 185 14.71 -10.78 5.48
C LYS A 185 15.66 -10.53 4.32
N ASP A 186 16.41 -11.54 3.94
CA ASP A 186 17.35 -11.46 2.82
C ASP A 186 16.65 -11.25 1.47
N MET A 187 15.45 -11.83 1.27
CA MET A 187 14.62 -11.59 0.09
C MET A 187 14.23 -10.12 -0.02
N ILE A 188 13.73 -9.52 1.05
CA ILE A 188 13.34 -8.11 1.10
C ILE A 188 14.53 -7.20 0.82
N GLU A 189 15.67 -7.46 1.45
CA GLU A 189 16.89 -6.66 1.27
C GLU A 189 17.41 -6.74 -0.17
N ARG A 190 17.44 -7.94 -0.77
CA ARG A 190 17.81 -8.12 -2.19
C ARG A 190 16.81 -7.41 -3.11
N PHE A 191 15.52 -7.50 -2.84
CA PHE A 191 14.50 -6.82 -3.63
C PHE A 191 14.70 -5.31 -3.61
N ILE A 192 14.91 -4.71 -2.45
CA ILE A 192 15.22 -3.28 -2.32
C ILE A 192 16.54 -2.92 -3.01
N HIS A 193 17.56 -3.78 -2.88
CA HIS A 193 18.87 -3.52 -3.47
C HIS A 193 18.80 -3.45 -5.01
N ASN A 194 18.04 -4.33 -5.62
CA ASN A 194 17.96 -4.51 -7.08
C ASN A 194 17.16 -3.41 -7.80
N HIS A 195 16.42 -2.58 -7.09
CA HIS A 195 15.62 -1.49 -7.69
C HIS A 195 16.22 -0.13 -7.39
N ASP A 196 16.01 0.83 -8.29
CA ASP A 196 16.43 2.23 -8.11
C ASP A 196 15.51 2.97 -7.13
N THR A 197 14.21 2.66 -7.21
CA THR A 197 13.16 3.27 -6.38
C THR A 197 12.18 2.19 -5.91
N VAL A 198 11.74 2.32 -4.67
CA VAL A 198 10.77 1.40 -4.07
C VAL A 198 9.54 2.18 -3.61
N MET A 199 8.36 1.68 -3.96
CA MET A 199 7.11 2.03 -3.31
C MET A 199 6.70 0.92 -2.35
N PHE A 200 6.20 1.31 -1.18
CA PHE A 200 5.76 0.40 -0.15
C PHE A 200 4.29 0.61 0.15
N THR A 201 3.52 -0.46 0.25
CA THR A 201 2.09 -0.42 0.55
C THR A 201 1.71 -1.48 1.56
N ILE A 202 0.74 -1.17 2.40
CA ILE A 202 0.21 -2.07 3.43
C ILE A 202 -1.30 -2.11 3.29
N CYS A 203 -1.84 -3.28 2.97
CA CYS A 203 -3.27 -3.56 3.05
C CYS A 203 -3.61 -4.01 4.47
N MET A 204 -4.52 -3.32 5.14
CA MET A 204 -4.90 -3.66 6.51
C MET A 204 -5.61 -5.00 6.63
N ASP A 205 -6.13 -5.56 5.54
CA ASP A 205 -6.82 -6.85 5.54
C ASP A 205 -5.87 -8.06 5.65
N VAL A 206 -4.55 -7.84 5.56
CA VAL A 206 -3.54 -8.87 5.88
C VAL A 206 -3.50 -9.21 7.36
N VAL A 207 -3.87 -8.24 8.22
CA VAL A 207 -3.84 -8.40 9.67
C VAL A 207 -4.98 -9.30 10.11
N ASP A 208 -4.68 -10.23 11.04
CA ASP A 208 -5.68 -11.09 11.62
C ASP A 208 -6.88 -10.30 12.14
N SER A 209 -8.08 -10.73 11.78
CA SER A 209 -9.34 -10.02 12.08
C SER A 209 -9.64 -9.90 13.57
N ALA A 210 -8.96 -10.65 14.44
CA ALA A 210 -9.01 -10.45 15.88
C ALA A 210 -8.38 -9.10 16.30
N PHE A 211 -7.46 -8.56 15.50
CA PHE A 211 -6.78 -7.28 15.76
C PHE A 211 -7.30 -6.16 14.83
N ALA A 212 -7.61 -6.46 13.57
CA ALA A 212 -8.07 -5.49 12.58
C ALA A 212 -9.37 -5.96 11.89
N PRO A 213 -10.52 -5.92 12.58
CA PRO A 213 -11.81 -6.32 12.00
C PRO A 213 -12.34 -5.29 10.98
N GLY A 214 -11.89 -4.05 11.07
CA GLY A 214 -12.36 -2.91 10.28
C GLY A 214 -11.73 -2.86 8.89
N VAL A 215 -12.01 -3.86 8.05
CA VAL A 215 -11.52 -3.97 6.67
C VAL A 215 -12.61 -4.53 5.74
N SER A 216 -12.42 -4.44 4.42
CA SER A 216 -13.37 -4.97 3.44
C SER A 216 -13.40 -6.51 3.44
N ALA A 217 -12.26 -7.18 3.53
CA ALA A 217 -12.11 -8.64 3.47
C ALA A 217 -11.30 -9.14 4.68
N PRO A 218 -11.93 -9.34 5.87
CA PRO A 218 -11.20 -9.71 7.09
C PRO A 218 -10.49 -11.06 6.97
N ALA A 219 -9.19 -11.11 7.27
CA ALA A 219 -8.42 -12.33 7.32
C ALA A 219 -8.66 -13.07 8.65
N VAL A 220 -9.20 -14.28 8.59
CA VAL A 220 -9.41 -15.14 9.78
C VAL A 220 -8.08 -15.73 10.28
N LEU A 221 -7.15 -15.97 9.35
CA LEU A 221 -5.79 -16.44 9.62
C LEU A 221 -4.79 -15.44 9.02
N GLY A 222 -4.89 -14.20 9.48
CA GLY A 222 -4.00 -13.12 9.09
C GLY A 222 -2.69 -13.13 9.87
N ILE A 223 -1.78 -12.24 9.50
CA ILE A 223 -0.54 -12.04 10.26
C ILE A 223 -0.76 -11.11 11.46
N TYR A 224 0.13 -11.18 12.45
CA TYR A 224 0.00 -10.33 13.63
C TYR A 224 0.49 -8.89 13.37
N PRO A 225 -0.08 -7.88 14.07
CA PRO A 225 0.39 -6.48 13.96
C PRO A 225 1.89 -6.34 14.20
N HIS A 226 2.46 -7.14 15.12
CA HIS A 226 3.91 -7.15 15.37
C HIS A 226 4.72 -7.52 14.13
N THR A 227 4.24 -8.49 13.34
CA THR A 227 4.90 -8.92 12.11
C THR A 227 4.86 -7.80 11.06
N VAL A 228 3.70 -7.13 10.89
CA VAL A 228 3.60 -5.95 10.00
C VAL A 228 4.60 -4.88 10.41
N PHE A 229 4.69 -4.61 11.72
CA PHE A 229 5.63 -3.63 12.26
C PHE A 229 7.10 -4.03 12.03
N GLU A 230 7.46 -5.31 12.19
CA GLU A 230 8.79 -5.83 11.91
C GLU A 230 9.17 -5.66 10.43
N LEU A 231 8.25 -5.99 9.52
CA LEU A 231 8.43 -5.81 8.08
C LEU A 231 8.58 -4.33 7.71
N ALA A 232 7.70 -3.47 8.23
CA ALA A 232 7.75 -2.02 7.98
C ALA A 232 9.08 -1.40 8.48
N LYS A 233 9.56 -1.78 9.66
CA LYS A 233 10.86 -1.33 10.19
C LYS A 233 12.05 -1.73 9.32
N ARG A 234 11.92 -2.77 8.51
CA ARG A 234 12.95 -3.20 7.58
C ARG A 234 12.90 -2.46 6.25
N VAL A 235 11.71 -2.14 5.76
CA VAL A 235 11.52 -1.52 4.45
C VAL A 235 11.65 0.01 4.52
N ILE A 236 10.94 0.65 5.44
CA ILE A 236 10.80 2.12 5.52
C ILE A 236 12.13 2.88 5.66
N PRO A 237 13.16 2.40 6.41
CA PRO A 237 14.41 3.14 6.57
C PRO A 237 15.25 3.27 5.30
N SER A 238 14.95 2.48 4.25
CA SER A 238 15.70 2.56 3.00
C SER A 238 15.47 3.90 2.29
N GLU A 239 16.56 4.54 1.87
CA GLU A 239 16.49 5.78 1.08
C GLU A 239 15.83 5.60 -0.29
N LYS A 240 15.70 4.35 -0.77
CA LYS A 240 14.99 4.02 -2.02
C LYS A 240 13.48 4.07 -1.84
N VAL A 241 12.96 3.93 -0.61
CA VAL A 241 11.52 3.99 -0.30
C VAL A 241 11.07 5.45 -0.24
N LYS A 242 10.35 5.89 -1.27
CA LYS A 242 9.92 7.29 -1.43
C LYS A 242 8.49 7.54 -1.02
N SER A 243 7.65 6.53 -1.13
CA SER A 243 6.24 6.59 -0.76
C SER A 243 5.80 5.34 -0.03
N ILE A 244 4.96 5.54 0.98
CA ILE A 244 4.39 4.49 1.82
C ILE A 244 2.88 4.69 1.84
N SER A 245 2.09 3.67 1.53
CA SER A 245 0.64 3.73 1.67
C SER A 245 0.11 2.72 2.69
N ILE A 246 -1.01 3.08 3.32
CA ILE A 246 -1.83 2.19 4.14
C ILE A 246 -3.23 2.21 3.53
N ALA A 247 -3.79 1.05 3.22
CA ALA A 247 -5.05 0.90 2.51
C ALA A 247 -6.03 -0.03 3.25
N GLU A 248 -7.29 0.00 2.84
CA GLU A 248 -8.40 -0.87 3.27
C GLU A 248 -8.83 -0.72 4.73
N MET A 249 -8.27 0.24 5.48
CA MET A 249 -8.76 0.54 6.82
C MET A 249 -10.18 1.13 6.72
N ASN A 250 -11.15 0.43 7.30
CA ASN A 250 -12.57 0.76 7.20
C ASN A 250 -13.19 0.99 8.58
N PRO A 251 -13.25 2.24 9.05
CA PRO A 251 -13.77 2.57 10.39
C PRO A 251 -15.23 2.18 10.60
N THR A 252 -16.02 2.00 9.53
CA THR A 252 -17.42 1.59 9.63
C THR A 252 -17.57 0.20 10.23
N TYR A 253 -16.58 -0.68 10.01
CA TYR A 253 -16.57 -2.06 10.51
C TYR A 253 -15.59 -2.27 11.66
N ASP A 254 -14.93 -1.22 12.11
CA ASP A 254 -14.09 -1.23 13.30
C ASP A 254 -14.93 -0.96 14.56
N SER A 255 -15.40 -2.05 15.18
CA SER A 255 -16.41 -1.99 16.25
C SER A 255 -15.95 -1.26 17.52
N ASP A 256 -14.66 -1.22 17.80
CA ASP A 256 -14.10 -0.68 19.04
C ASP A 256 -13.01 0.38 18.80
N GLN A 257 -12.86 0.88 17.59
CA GLN A 257 -11.82 1.82 17.18
C GLN A 257 -10.40 1.31 17.54
N ARG A 258 -10.16 0.04 17.31
CA ARG A 258 -8.89 -0.66 17.60
C ARG A 258 -7.75 -0.25 16.67
#